data_0ea4f2a0ff5fb462f2a32724e3b9c104
#
_entry.id   0ea4f2a0ff5fb462f2a32724e3b9c104
#
_cell.length_a   1.000
_cell.length_b   1.000
_cell.length_c   1.000
_cell.angle_alpha   90.00
_cell.angle_beta   90.00
_cell.angle_gamma   90.00
#
_symmetry.space_group_name_H-M   'P 1'
#
loop_
_entity.id
_entity.type
_entity.pdbx_description
1 polymer ?
#
loop_
_entity_poly.entity_id
_entity_poly.type
_entity_poly.pdbx_seq_one_letter_code
_entity_poly.pdbx_strand_id
1 'polypeptide(L)'
;MKQLFIGAEGTLGVVTGVSILTPVMPAATNAVLLALPSFDQVIPLYKIVKRDMGEILSAFEYMDKNAYAVSVKHKQGKALSEEETEGAQCFVLIETSGGNKEHDEEVGFYVTPPPSPF
;
A
#
# COMPACT_ATOMS: atom_id res chain seq x y z
N MET A 1 -26.28 -13.26 10.86
CA MET A 1 -25.99 -13.44 12.30
C MET A 1 -24.52 -13.23 12.64
N LYS A 2 -23.54 -13.76 11.89
CA LYS A 2 -22.09 -13.55 12.17
C LYS A 2 -21.67 -12.08 12.30
N GLN A 3 -22.29 -11.17 11.54
CA GLN A 3 -21.97 -9.73 11.58
C GLN A 3 -22.26 -9.07 12.94
N LEU A 4 -23.11 -9.65 13.78
CA LEU A 4 -23.36 -9.13 15.13
C LEU A 4 -22.17 -9.38 16.06
N PHE A 5 -21.43 -10.46 15.82
CA PHE A 5 -20.30 -10.85 16.67
C PHE A 5 -18.97 -10.19 16.23
N ILE A 6 -18.88 -9.76 14.95
CA ILE A 6 -17.70 -9.04 14.47
C ILE A 6 -17.69 -7.64 15.10
N GLY A 7 -16.64 -7.35 15.88
CA GLY A 7 -16.52 -6.10 16.61
C GLY A 7 -17.30 -6.02 17.93
N ALA A 8 -17.90 -7.12 18.41
CA ALA A 8 -18.64 -7.15 19.68
C ALA A 8 -17.75 -7.08 20.94
N GLU A 9 -16.44 -7.22 20.78
CA GLU A 9 -15.46 -7.16 21.89
C GLU A 9 -15.80 -8.05 23.10
N GLY A 10 -16.39 -9.22 22.84
CA GLY A 10 -16.78 -10.16 23.89
C GLY A 10 -18.10 -9.84 24.62
N THR A 11 -18.80 -8.77 24.26
CA THR A 11 -20.05 -8.36 24.96
C THR A 11 -21.25 -9.25 24.65
N LEU A 12 -21.24 -9.92 23.49
CA LEU A 12 -22.35 -10.79 23.06
C LEU A 12 -22.08 -12.28 23.28
N GLY A 13 -20.83 -12.64 23.56
CA GLY A 13 -20.46 -14.03 23.77
C GLY A 13 -19.01 -14.30 23.44
N VAL A 14 -18.59 -15.55 23.63
CA VAL A 14 -17.23 -16.04 23.33
C VAL A 14 -17.26 -16.86 22.05
N VAL A 15 -16.40 -16.52 21.08
CA VAL A 15 -16.24 -17.29 19.85
C VAL A 15 -15.33 -18.48 20.13
N THR A 16 -15.85 -19.69 20.03
CA THR A 16 -15.13 -20.96 20.31
C THR A 16 -14.58 -21.63 19.04
N GLY A 17 -15.04 -21.23 17.89
CA GLY A 17 -14.58 -21.77 16.60
C GLY A 17 -14.99 -20.90 15.44
N VAL A 18 -14.17 -20.88 14.39
CA VAL A 18 -14.43 -20.14 13.16
C VAL A 18 -14.15 -21.00 11.94
N SER A 19 -14.89 -20.75 10.86
CA SER A 19 -14.60 -21.29 9.54
C SER A 19 -14.22 -20.12 8.64
N ILE A 20 -13.00 -20.13 8.09
CA ILE A 20 -12.42 -19.05 7.30
C ILE A 20 -12.18 -19.56 5.88
N LEU A 21 -12.66 -18.80 4.89
CA LEU A 21 -12.25 -19.01 3.51
C LEU A 21 -10.85 -18.43 3.30
N THR A 22 -9.89 -19.29 2.99
CA THR A 22 -8.52 -18.87 2.68
C THR A 22 -8.31 -18.86 1.17
N PRO A 23 -8.05 -17.70 0.55
CA PRO A 23 -7.67 -17.65 -0.86
C PRO A 23 -6.29 -18.28 -1.07
N VAL A 24 -5.99 -18.64 -2.31
CA VAL A 24 -4.66 -19.09 -2.70
C VAL A 24 -3.66 -17.94 -2.47
N MET A 25 -2.51 -18.29 -1.90
CA MET A 25 -1.43 -17.31 -1.69
C MET A 25 -0.94 -16.75 -3.04
N PRO A 26 -0.79 -15.43 -3.18
CA PRO A 26 -0.24 -14.84 -4.39
C PRO A 26 1.16 -15.37 -4.72
N ALA A 27 1.45 -15.56 -6.01
CA ALA A 27 2.76 -16.00 -6.47
C ALA A 27 3.81 -14.89 -6.41
N ALA A 28 3.37 -13.62 -6.52
CA ALA A 28 4.22 -12.44 -6.46
C ALA A 28 3.58 -11.36 -5.58
N THR A 29 4.41 -10.72 -4.76
CA THR A 29 4.05 -9.52 -3.99
C THR A 29 5.18 -8.53 -4.10
N ASN A 30 4.86 -7.29 -4.46
CA ASN A 30 5.83 -6.21 -4.55
C ASN A 30 5.32 -5.01 -3.77
N ALA A 31 6.25 -4.21 -3.25
CA ALA A 31 5.92 -2.96 -2.57
C ALA A 31 6.89 -1.86 -3.02
N VAL A 32 6.37 -0.68 -3.25
CA VAL A 32 7.15 0.52 -3.53
C VAL A 32 6.68 1.65 -2.64
N LEU A 33 7.63 2.40 -2.09
CA LEU A 33 7.38 3.61 -1.32
C LEU A 33 7.85 4.81 -2.14
N LEU A 34 6.94 5.72 -2.45
CA LEU A 34 7.19 6.93 -3.22
C LEU A 34 7.16 8.16 -2.30
N ALA A 35 8.13 9.04 -2.45
CA ALA A 35 8.17 10.34 -1.79
C ALA A 35 7.63 11.41 -2.75
N LEU A 36 6.64 12.19 -2.32
CA LEU A 36 5.95 13.18 -3.15
C LEU A 36 6.08 14.58 -2.54
N PRO A 37 6.28 15.61 -3.38
CA PRO A 37 6.46 16.99 -2.92
C PRO A 37 5.15 17.64 -2.45
N SER A 38 3.99 17.13 -2.87
CA SER A 38 2.69 17.65 -2.42
C SER A 38 1.57 16.61 -2.53
N PHE A 39 0.50 16.81 -1.77
CA PHE A 39 -0.71 15.99 -1.84
C PHE A 39 -1.41 16.06 -3.20
N ASP A 40 -1.27 17.16 -3.93
CA ASP A 40 -1.91 17.34 -5.24
C ASP A 40 -1.49 16.29 -6.26
N GLN A 41 -0.33 15.67 -6.06
CA GLN A 41 0.18 14.59 -6.91
C GLN A 41 -0.38 13.20 -6.53
N VAL A 42 -0.93 13.04 -5.33
CA VAL A 42 -1.42 11.74 -4.84
C VAL A 42 -2.62 11.24 -5.65
N ILE A 43 -3.59 12.10 -5.92
CA ILE A 43 -4.80 11.70 -6.66
C ILE A 43 -4.51 11.38 -8.13
N PRO A 44 -3.74 12.17 -8.88
CA PRO A 44 -3.28 11.79 -10.21
C PRO A 44 -2.51 10.46 -10.23
N LEU A 45 -1.58 10.27 -9.29
CA LEU A 45 -0.84 9.00 -9.14
C LEU A 45 -1.78 7.83 -8.91
N TYR A 46 -2.74 7.95 -7.99
CA TYR A 46 -3.73 6.90 -7.72
C TYR A 46 -4.52 6.51 -8.97
N LYS A 47 -4.93 7.49 -9.78
CA LYS A 47 -5.67 7.22 -11.03
C LYS A 47 -4.84 6.44 -12.03
N ILE A 48 -3.54 6.76 -12.15
CA ILE A 48 -2.60 6.05 -13.03
C ILE A 48 -2.42 4.61 -12.52
N VAL A 49 -2.06 4.44 -11.25
CA VAL A 49 -1.85 3.14 -10.63
C VAL A 49 -3.10 2.26 -10.76
N LYS A 50 -4.27 2.81 -10.47
CA LYS A 50 -5.53 2.05 -10.58
C LYS A 50 -5.89 1.68 -12.02
N ARG A 51 -5.53 2.51 -13.00
CA ARG A 51 -5.74 2.20 -14.43
C ARG A 51 -4.81 1.09 -14.91
N ASP A 52 -3.54 1.19 -14.55
CA ASP A 52 -2.48 0.38 -15.16
C ASP A 52 -2.21 -0.91 -14.37
N MET A 53 -2.45 -0.89 -13.05
CA MET A 53 -2.17 -2.02 -12.13
C MET A 53 -3.42 -2.51 -11.38
N GLY A 54 -4.62 -2.10 -11.81
CA GLY A 54 -5.85 -2.31 -11.04
C GLY A 54 -6.20 -3.78 -10.76
N GLU A 55 -5.71 -4.72 -11.56
CA GLU A 55 -5.92 -6.15 -11.38
C GLU A 55 -5.04 -6.78 -10.29
N ILE A 56 -3.84 -6.21 -10.05
CA ILE A 56 -2.88 -6.70 -9.05
C ILE A 56 -2.67 -5.74 -7.89
N LEU A 57 -3.26 -4.55 -7.93
CA LEU A 57 -3.16 -3.55 -6.88
C LEU A 57 -3.82 -4.05 -5.59
N SER A 58 -3.02 -4.29 -4.56
CA SER A 58 -3.49 -4.77 -3.26
C SER A 58 -3.58 -3.66 -2.21
N ALA A 59 -2.71 -2.65 -2.27
CA ALA A 59 -2.78 -1.49 -1.39
C ALA A 59 -2.29 -0.21 -2.07
N PHE A 60 -2.89 0.90 -1.68
CA PHE A 60 -2.44 2.26 -1.99
C PHE A 60 -2.64 3.10 -0.73
N GLU A 61 -1.56 3.33 -0.01
CA GLU A 61 -1.61 3.96 1.31
C GLU A 61 -0.89 5.31 1.30
N TYR A 62 -1.57 6.33 1.80
CA TYR A 62 -1.02 7.67 1.96
C TYR A 62 -0.50 7.87 3.37
N MET A 63 0.66 8.51 3.49
CA MET A 63 1.25 8.96 4.74
C MET A 63 1.68 10.42 4.61
N ASP A 64 1.37 11.25 5.60
CA ASP A 64 2.00 12.54 5.72
C ASP A 64 3.42 12.43 6.29
N LYS A 65 4.15 13.54 6.29
CA LYS A 65 5.53 13.59 6.77
C LYS A 65 5.66 13.17 8.25
N ASN A 66 4.68 13.48 9.07
CA ASN A 66 4.69 13.14 10.50
C ASN A 66 4.44 11.64 10.70
N ALA A 67 3.46 11.08 10.00
CA ALA A 67 3.17 9.64 10.03
C ALA A 67 4.38 8.82 9.55
N TYR A 68 5.04 9.27 8.47
CA TYR A 68 6.27 8.65 8.00
C TYR A 68 7.38 8.70 9.06
N ALA A 69 7.63 9.86 9.68
CA ALA A 69 8.65 10.01 10.72
C ALA A 69 8.40 9.09 11.93
N VAL A 70 7.14 8.96 12.35
CA VAL A 70 6.76 8.02 13.44
C VAL A 70 6.99 6.58 13.00
N SER A 71 6.62 6.23 11.78
CA SER A 71 6.82 4.89 11.22
C SER A 71 8.29 4.50 11.18
N VAL A 72 9.17 5.38 10.72
CA VAL A 72 10.63 5.17 10.69
C VAL A 72 11.19 4.99 12.09
N LYS A 73 10.77 5.81 13.05
CA LYS A 73 11.23 5.75 14.44
C LYS A 73 10.94 4.41 15.13
N HIS A 74 9.84 3.75 14.75
CA HIS A 74 9.37 2.52 15.41
C HIS A 74 9.57 1.26 14.57
N LYS A 75 10.07 1.36 13.36
CA LYS A 75 10.33 0.20 12.49
C LYS A 75 11.75 -0.33 12.63
N GLN A 76 11.84 -1.65 12.64
CA GLN A 76 13.09 -2.37 12.35
C GLN A 76 13.17 -2.57 10.82
N GLY A 77 13.60 -1.57 10.08
CA GLY A 77 13.72 -1.66 8.62
C GLY A 77 14.52 -0.50 8.03
N LYS A 78 14.92 -0.65 6.78
CA LYS A 78 15.65 0.41 6.06
C LYS A 78 14.66 1.53 5.73
N ALA A 79 14.92 2.72 6.27
CA ALA A 79 14.25 3.94 5.87
C ALA A 79 14.79 4.42 4.51
N LEU A 80 14.02 5.25 3.82
CA LEU A 80 14.53 6.02 2.68
C LEU A 80 15.69 6.92 3.14
N SER A 81 16.66 7.15 2.27
CA SER A 81 17.76 8.07 2.52
C SER A 81 17.28 9.53 2.60
N GLU A 82 18.10 10.41 3.15
CA GLU A 82 17.80 11.84 3.19
C GLU A 82 17.63 12.42 1.77
N GLU A 83 18.43 11.95 0.81
CA GLU A 83 18.32 12.35 -0.60
C GLU A 83 16.99 11.92 -1.23
N GLU A 84 16.51 10.70 -0.93
CA GLU A 84 15.23 10.19 -1.41
C GLU A 84 14.01 10.88 -0.79
N THR A 85 14.19 11.51 0.37
CA THR A 85 13.12 12.24 1.08
C THR A 85 13.23 13.76 0.96
N GLU A 86 14.26 14.27 0.27
CA GLU A 86 14.46 15.70 0.10
C GLU A 86 13.26 16.34 -0.62
N GLY A 87 12.72 17.41 -0.03
CA GLY A 87 11.55 18.12 -0.56
C GLY A 87 10.20 17.38 -0.41
N ALA A 88 10.18 16.14 0.06
CA ALA A 88 8.95 15.39 0.24
C ALA A 88 8.08 15.98 1.35
N GLN A 89 6.78 16.11 1.06
CA GLN A 89 5.75 16.50 2.04
C GLN A 89 4.85 15.31 2.43
N CYS A 90 4.80 14.28 1.58
CA CYS A 90 4.03 13.09 1.83
C CYS A 90 4.64 11.87 1.13
N PHE A 91 4.15 10.71 1.51
CA PHE A 91 4.61 9.41 1.02
C PHE A 91 3.42 8.57 0.60
N VAL A 92 3.61 7.72 -0.40
CA VAL A 92 2.61 6.77 -0.85
C VAL A 92 3.24 5.39 -0.92
N LEU A 93 2.68 4.44 -0.19
CA LEU A 93 2.99 3.03 -0.29
C LEU A 93 2.03 2.40 -1.30
N ILE A 94 2.58 1.73 -2.30
CA ILE A 94 1.82 0.96 -3.29
C ILE A 94 2.26 -0.49 -3.14
N GLU A 95 1.28 -1.38 -2.95
CA GLU A 95 1.53 -2.82 -2.92
C GLU A 95 0.78 -3.51 -4.05
N THR A 96 1.43 -4.49 -4.66
CA THR A 96 0.82 -5.35 -5.67
C THR A 96 0.89 -6.80 -5.24
N SER A 97 -0.11 -7.57 -5.63
CA SER A 97 -0.26 -8.96 -5.26
C SER A 97 -0.93 -9.71 -6.43
N GLY A 98 -0.19 -10.56 -7.10
CA GLY A 98 -0.65 -11.22 -8.31
C GLY A 98 -0.32 -12.70 -8.38
N GLY A 99 -0.85 -13.36 -9.39
CA GLY A 99 -0.73 -14.80 -9.61
C GLY A 99 0.37 -15.21 -10.57
N ASN A 100 1.00 -14.26 -11.27
CA ASN A 100 2.05 -14.52 -12.25
C ASN A 100 3.20 -13.52 -12.10
N LYS A 101 4.34 -14.01 -11.62
CA LYS A 101 5.48 -13.18 -11.29
C LYS A 101 6.02 -12.39 -12.49
N GLU A 102 6.12 -13.00 -13.67
CA GLU A 102 6.67 -12.35 -14.87
C GLU A 102 5.74 -11.22 -15.33
N HIS A 103 4.45 -11.49 -15.42
CA HIS A 103 3.43 -10.50 -15.77
C HIS A 103 3.38 -9.34 -14.74
N ASP A 104 3.43 -9.66 -13.46
CA ASP A 104 3.31 -8.69 -12.38
C ASP A 104 4.54 -7.77 -12.31
N GLU A 105 5.73 -8.28 -12.67
CA GLU A 105 6.96 -7.49 -12.82
C GLU A 105 6.88 -6.55 -14.05
N GLU A 106 6.35 -7.01 -15.19
CA GLU A 106 6.14 -6.16 -16.36
C GLU A 106 5.20 -4.99 -16.07
N VAL A 107 4.06 -5.26 -15.44
CA VAL A 107 3.09 -4.23 -15.07
C VAL A 107 3.69 -3.24 -14.05
N GLY A 108 4.50 -3.73 -13.09
CA GLY A 108 5.16 -2.90 -12.08
C GLY A 108 6.21 -1.92 -12.64
N PHE A 109 6.81 -2.23 -13.79
CA PHE A 109 7.86 -1.40 -14.39
C PHE A 109 7.34 -0.07 -15.00
N TYR A 110 6.03 0.06 -15.23
CA TYR A 110 5.43 1.24 -15.89
C TYR A 110 5.04 2.36 -14.94
N VAL A 111 5.21 2.22 -13.62
CA VAL A 111 4.98 3.32 -12.67
C VAL A 111 6.23 4.20 -12.61
N THR A 112 6.53 4.87 -13.71
CA THR A 112 7.40 6.04 -13.63
C THR A 112 6.58 7.20 -13.07
N PRO A 113 7.10 7.94 -12.06
CA PRO A 113 6.43 9.15 -11.62
C PRO A 113 6.20 10.07 -12.84
N PRO A 114 5.04 10.75 -12.95
CA PRO A 114 4.82 11.68 -14.04
C PRO A 114 5.95 12.70 -14.04
N PRO A 115 6.45 13.12 -15.24
CA PRO A 115 7.43 14.17 -15.31
C PRO A 115 6.87 15.39 -14.57
N SER A 116 7.68 15.95 -13.67
CA SER A 116 7.29 17.14 -12.91
C SER A 116 6.82 18.21 -13.90
N PRO A 117 5.63 18.77 -13.75
CA PRO A 117 5.28 19.96 -14.49
C PRO A 117 6.08 21.11 -13.86
N PHE A 118 7.27 21.38 -14.45
CA PHE A 118 8.14 22.56 -14.26
C PHE A 118 8.51 22.96 -12.83
#